data_64aced7ce6f49e27b12a846bd1fb064f
#
_entry.id   64aced7ce6f49e27b12a846bd1fb064f
#
_cell.length_a   1.000
_cell.length_b   1.000
_cell.length_c   1.000
_cell.angle_alpha   90.00
_cell.angle_beta   90.00
_cell.angle_gamma   90.00
#
_symmetry.space_group_name_H-M   'P 1'
#
loop_
_entity.id
_entity.type
_entity.pdbx_description
1 polymer ?
#
loop_
_entity_poly.entity_id
_entity_poly.type
_entity_poly.pdbx_seq_one_letter_code
_entity_poly.pdbx_strand_id
1 'polypeptide(L)'
;MIKTFLGAFAALSLSFSAFSAMKIDAPAPGFTLTNSNGDVVSLSDYEGKHVVLEWTNHLCPYVKKHYESDNMQKLQRKFGAQEVVWLSIISSAPGKQGYVDATEANQLTEERNAQPSHVLFDPDGHVGKLYSAKTTPHMYIIDPQGVLKYAGGIDSIKSANPADIPKAQNYVDIGLNALLSGQSIDKKLTPPYGCSIKYKS
;
A
#
# COMPACT_ATOMS: atom_id res chain seq x y z
N MET A 1 -44.94 -17.39 49.54
CA MET A 1 -44.45 -17.76 48.19
C MET A 1 -43.65 -16.57 47.63
N ILE A 2 -42.34 -16.63 47.76
CA ILE A 2 -41.45 -15.56 47.29
C ILE A 2 -40.88 -16.02 45.95
N LYS A 3 -41.20 -15.29 44.84
CA LYS A 3 -40.64 -15.55 43.51
C LYS A 3 -39.35 -14.77 43.34
N THR A 4 -38.26 -15.46 43.31
CA THR A 4 -36.91 -14.89 43.03
C THR A 4 -36.77 -14.74 41.52
N PHE A 5 -36.64 -13.49 41.02
CA PHE A 5 -36.28 -13.20 39.62
C PHE A 5 -34.74 -13.23 39.49
N LEU A 6 -34.26 -14.22 38.76
CA LEU A 6 -32.84 -14.29 38.36
C LEU A 6 -32.66 -13.44 37.08
N GLY A 7 -32.10 -12.24 37.23
CA GLY A 7 -31.72 -11.41 36.09
C GLY A 7 -30.41 -11.91 35.45
N ALA A 8 -30.47 -12.38 34.22
CA ALA A 8 -29.31 -12.72 33.44
C ALA A 8 -28.60 -11.43 32.93
N PHE A 9 -27.44 -11.13 33.47
CA PHE A 9 -26.57 -10.09 32.92
C PHE A 9 -25.80 -10.67 31.71
N ALA A 10 -26.18 -10.23 30.52
CA ALA A 10 -25.41 -10.50 29.30
C ALA A 10 -24.17 -9.56 29.31
N ALA A 11 -22.99 -10.09 29.55
CA ALA A 11 -21.74 -9.37 29.41
C ALA A 11 -21.42 -9.18 27.91
N LEU A 12 -21.57 -7.94 27.44
CA LEU A 12 -21.16 -7.53 26.10
C LEU A 12 -19.63 -7.41 26.08
N SER A 13 -18.94 -8.45 25.56
CA SER A 13 -17.50 -8.43 25.38
C SER A 13 -17.16 -7.50 24.20
N LEU A 14 -16.68 -6.28 24.49
CA LEU A 14 -16.03 -5.44 23.50
C LEU A 14 -14.69 -6.08 23.13
N SER A 15 -14.65 -6.67 21.93
CA SER A 15 -13.36 -7.12 21.35
C SER A 15 -12.58 -5.88 20.90
N PHE A 16 -11.62 -5.45 21.71
CA PHE A 16 -10.60 -4.51 21.29
C PHE A 16 -9.69 -5.24 20.29
N SER A 17 -9.84 -4.93 19.00
CA SER A 17 -8.84 -5.33 18.01
C SER A 17 -7.54 -4.59 18.34
N ALA A 18 -6.60 -5.28 18.95
CA ALA A 18 -5.24 -4.76 19.11
C ALA A 18 -4.67 -4.55 17.71
N PHE A 19 -4.32 -3.30 17.37
CA PHE A 19 -3.60 -2.98 16.14
C PHE A 19 -2.24 -3.69 16.19
N SER A 20 -2.14 -4.81 15.50
CA SER A 20 -0.88 -5.54 15.37
C SER A 20 0.03 -4.79 14.42
N ALA A 21 1.28 -4.54 14.84
CA ALA A 21 2.30 -3.98 13.94
C ALA A 21 2.49 -4.91 12.73
N MET A 22 2.78 -4.31 11.56
CA MET A 22 3.02 -5.01 10.30
C MET A 22 4.03 -6.16 10.47
N LYS A 23 3.63 -7.36 10.04
CA LYS A 23 4.47 -8.57 10.08
C LYS A 23 4.21 -9.41 8.83
N ILE A 24 5.29 -9.89 8.22
CA ILE A 24 5.21 -10.81 7.07
C ILE A 24 4.55 -12.13 7.49
N ASP A 25 3.75 -12.70 6.59
CA ASP A 25 2.95 -13.91 6.76
C ASP A 25 1.93 -13.83 7.94
N ALA A 26 1.51 -12.61 8.27
CA ALA A 26 0.43 -12.33 9.20
C ALA A 26 -0.65 -11.46 8.53
N PRO A 27 -1.86 -11.37 9.09
CA PRO A 27 -2.88 -10.47 8.56
C PRO A 27 -2.35 -9.05 8.39
N ALA A 28 -2.56 -8.48 7.21
CA ALA A 28 -2.20 -7.10 6.91
C ALA A 28 -3.04 -6.18 7.80
N PRO A 29 -2.46 -5.11 8.38
CA PRO A 29 -3.22 -4.14 9.15
C PRO A 29 -4.35 -3.54 8.32
N GLY A 30 -5.58 -3.63 8.82
CA GLY A 30 -6.74 -3.02 8.17
C GLY A 30 -6.68 -1.50 8.21
N PHE A 31 -7.20 -0.86 7.18
CA PHE A 31 -7.34 0.59 7.12
C PHE A 31 -8.56 1.00 6.30
N THR A 32 -8.99 2.24 6.50
CA THR A 32 -10.00 2.92 5.69
C THR A 32 -9.48 4.33 5.38
N LEU A 33 -9.43 4.70 4.10
CA LEU A 33 -8.95 6.00 3.62
C LEU A 33 -9.91 6.55 2.57
N THR A 34 -9.83 7.85 2.28
CA THR A 34 -10.54 8.48 1.18
C THR A 34 -9.65 8.49 -0.06
N ASN A 35 -10.22 8.16 -1.22
CA ASN A 35 -9.52 8.23 -2.50
C ASN A 35 -9.60 9.63 -3.14
N SER A 36 -8.90 9.83 -4.24
CA SER A 36 -8.87 11.11 -4.98
C SER A 36 -10.20 11.46 -5.67
N ASN A 37 -11.18 10.56 -5.68
CA ASN A 37 -12.53 10.81 -6.20
C ASN A 37 -13.55 11.09 -5.08
N GLY A 38 -13.10 11.06 -3.80
CA GLY A 38 -13.95 11.29 -2.64
C GLY A 38 -14.62 10.04 -2.07
N ASP A 39 -14.35 8.86 -2.64
CA ASP A 39 -14.92 7.61 -2.13
C ASP A 39 -14.14 7.09 -0.92
N VAL A 40 -14.84 6.45 -0.02
CA VAL A 40 -14.25 5.74 1.13
C VAL A 40 -13.82 4.35 0.67
N VAL A 41 -12.56 4.00 0.89
CA VAL A 41 -11.94 2.74 0.48
C VAL A 41 -11.34 2.05 1.69
N SER A 42 -11.74 0.82 1.94
CA SER A 42 -11.20 -0.04 3.00
C SER A 42 -10.39 -1.19 2.39
N LEU A 43 -9.33 -1.63 3.07
CA LEU A 43 -8.56 -2.80 2.63
C LEU A 43 -9.46 -4.05 2.54
N SER A 44 -10.45 -4.18 3.43
CA SER A 44 -11.41 -5.29 3.44
C SER A 44 -12.31 -5.35 2.19
N ASP A 45 -12.46 -4.27 1.43
CA ASP A 45 -13.24 -4.26 0.19
C ASP A 45 -12.62 -5.15 -0.90
N TYR A 46 -11.36 -5.55 -0.68
CA TYR A 46 -10.58 -6.36 -1.63
C TYR A 46 -10.28 -7.77 -1.13
N GLU A 47 -11.05 -8.29 -0.17
CA GLU A 47 -10.98 -9.70 0.20
C GLU A 47 -11.17 -10.59 -1.03
N GLY A 48 -10.35 -11.63 -1.15
CA GLY A 48 -10.33 -12.52 -2.33
C GLY A 48 -9.46 -12.02 -3.48
N LYS A 49 -8.83 -10.84 -3.39
CA LYS A 49 -7.94 -10.28 -4.41
C LYS A 49 -6.51 -10.08 -3.87
N HIS A 50 -5.53 -10.15 -4.78
CA HIS A 50 -4.20 -9.65 -4.46
C HIS A 50 -4.22 -8.12 -4.43
N VAL A 51 -3.55 -7.53 -3.44
CA VAL A 51 -3.46 -6.06 -3.30
C VAL A 51 -2.00 -5.64 -3.24
N VAL A 52 -1.65 -4.62 -4.02
CA VAL A 52 -0.39 -3.89 -3.90
C VAL A 52 -0.65 -2.57 -3.21
N LEU A 53 0.14 -2.26 -2.16
CA LEU A 53 0.21 -0.92 -1.62
C LEU A 53 1.52 -0.28 -2.07
N GLU A 54 1.43 0.91 -2.65
CA GLU A 54 2.54 1.74 -3.07
C GLU A 54 2.52 3.04 -2.28
N TRP A 55 3.45 3.25 -1.34
CA TRP A 55 3.67 4.58 -0.81
C TRP A 55 4.41 5.43 -1.83
N THR A 56 3.82 6.57 -2.19
CA THR A 56 4.31 7.41 -3.29
C THR A 56 4.46 8.89 -2.90
N ASN A 57 5.31 9.61 -3.64
CA ASN A 57 5.50 11.05 -3.59
C ASN A 57 5.99 11.51 -4.96
N HIS A 58 5.19 12.31 -5.66
CA HIS A 58 5.46 12.73 -7.04
C HIS A 58 6.74 13.54 -7.22
N LEU A 59 7.22 14.22 -6.17
CA LEU A 59 8.46 15.01 -6.19
C LEU A 59 9.71 14.20 -5.84
N CYS A 60 9.56 12.93 -5.41
CA CYS A 60 10.69 12.09 -5.07
C CYS A 60 11.41 11.59 -6.34
N PRO A 61 12.75 11.82 -6.50
CA PRO A 61 13.50 11.35 -7.66
C PRO A 61 13.43 9.83 -7.87
N TYR A 62 13.35 9.07 -6.80
CA TYR A 62 13.23 7.61 -6.86
C TYR A 62 11.84 7.17 -7.35
N VAL A 63 10.78 7.92 -7.06
CA VAL A 63 9.44 7.70 -7.64
C VAL A 63 9.44 8.12 -9.11
N LYS A 64 10.00 9.31 -9.42
CA LYS A 64 10.14 9.80 -10.79
C LYS A 64 10.85 8.79 -11.70
N LYS A 65 11.94 8.17 -11.23
CA LYS A 65 12.64 7.09 -11.94
C LYS A 65 11.68 6.06 -12.53
N HIS A 66 10.71 5.59 -11.74
CA HIS A 66 9.80 4.52 -12.14
C HIS A 66 8.62 4.99 -12.97
N TYR A 67 8.15 6.22 -12.76
CA TYR A 67 7.05 6.80 -13.54
C TYR A 67 7.51 7.38 -14.87
N GLU A 68 8.64 8.09 -14.93
CA GLU A 68 9.18 8.68 -16.17
C GLU A 68 9.73 7.63 -17.15
N SER A 69 10.02 6.42 -16.68
CA SER A 69 10.46 5.28 -17.49
C SER A 69 9.36 4.30 -17.88
N ASP A 70 8.11 4.59 -17.56
CA ASP A 70 6.96 3.69 -17.73
C ASP A 70 7.07 2.37 -16.92
N ASN A 71 8.02 2.26 -15.99
CA ASN A 71 8.20 1.04 -15.21
C ASN A 71 7.04 0.77 -14.24
N MET A 72 6.56 1.80 -13.52
CA MET A 72 5.45 1.66 -12.59
C MET A 72 4.15 1.38 -13.34
N GLN A 73 3.89 2.13 -14.39
CA GLN A 73 2.68 1.97 -15.21
C GLN A 73 2.61 0.60 -15.86
N LYS A 74 3.74 0.05 -16.32
CA LYS A 74 3.81 -1.33 -16.84
C LYS A 74 3.41 -2.36 -15.81
N LEU A 75 3.84 -2.21 -14.55
CA LEU A 75 3.42 -3.08 -13.46
C LEU A 75 1.92 -2.95 -13.20
N GLN A 76 1.42 -1.71 -13.10
CA GLN A 76 0.01 -1.43 -12.86
C GLN A 76 -0.87 -2.06 -13.96
N ARG A 77 -0.53 -1.85 -15.25
CA ARG A 77 -1.25 -2.46 -16.39
C ARG A 77 -1.16 -3.98 -16.39
N LYS A 78 0.05 -4.53 -16.21
CA LYS A 78 0.29 -5.99 -16.24
C LYS A 78 -0.54 -6.71 -15.19
N PHE A 79 -0.54 -6.21 -13.98
CA PHE A 79 -1.17 -6.87 -12.86
C PHE A 79 -2.64 -6.47 -12.69
N GLY A 80 -3.04 -5.26 -13.09
CA GLY A 80 -4.44 -4.88 -13.20
C GLY A 80 -5.22 -5.76 -14.17
N ALA A 81 -4.61 -6.17 -15.30
CA ALA A 81 -5.18 -7.13 -16.22
C ALA A 81 -5.35 -8.56 -15.64
N GLN A 82 -4.74 -8.83 -14.49
CA GLN A 82 -4.85 -10.07 -13.70
C GLN A 82 -5.64 -9.85 -12.40
N GLU A 83 -6.47 -8.82 -12.36
CA GLU A 83 -7.35 -8.45 -11.24
C GLU A 83 -6.61 -8.13 -9.92
N VAL A 84 -5.32 -7.81 -9.98
CA VAL A 84 -4.57 -7.29 -8.81
C VAL A 84 -4.96 -5.83 -8.59
N VAL A 85 -5.37 -5.53 -7.37
CA VAL A 85 -5.71 -4.16 -6.95
C VAL A 85 -4.45 -3.40 -6.62
N TRP A 86 -4.27 -2.21 -7.19
CA TRP A 86 -3.10 -1.36 -6.93
C TRP A 86 -3.54 -0.07 -6.23
N LEU A 87 -3.13 0.10 -4.97
CA LEU A 87 -3.45 1.26 -4.14
C LEU A 87 -2.21 2.13 -3.96
N SER A 88 -2.19 3.31 -4.58
CA SER A 88 -1.14 4.31 -4.38
C SER A 88 -1.51 5.19 -3.18
N ILE A 89 -0.65 5.26 -2.15
CA ILE A 89 -0.95 5.92 -0.88
C ILE A 89 -0.03 7.13 -0.69
N ILE A 90 -0.62 8.27 -0.37
CA ILE A 90 0.07 9.54 -0.11
C ILE A 90 -0.07 9.89 1.37
N SER A 91 1.03 9.73 2.13
CA SER A 91 1.11 10.08 3.56
C SER A 91 1.92 11.36 3.82
N SER A 92 2.15 12.18 2.79
CA SER A 92 2.74 13.51 2.99
C SER A 92 1.74 14.42 3.67
N ALA A 93 2.13 15.03 4.80
CA ALA A 93 1.27 15.93 5.56
C ALA A 93 1.02 17.25 4.80
N PRO A 94 -0.10 17.93 5.08
CA PRO A 94 -0.38 19.26 4.50
C PRO A 94 0.79 20.22 4.67
N GLY A 95 1.17 20.91 3.60
CA GLY A 95 2.30 21.85 3.56
C GLY A 95 3.68 21.18 3.50
N LYS A 96 3.77 19.86 3.45
CA LYS A 96 5.03 19.13 3.25
C LYS A 96 5.20 18.71 1.79
N GLN A 97 6.45 18.46 1.39
CA GLN A 97 6.77 18.00 0.03
C GLN A 97 5.98 16.72 -0.31
N GLY A 98 5.32 16.73 -1.47
CA GLY A 98 4.55 15.59 -1.97
C GLY A 98 3.13 15.50 -1.44
N TYR A 99 2.68 16.46 -0.63
CA TYR A 99 1.26 16.64 -0.37
C TYR A 99 0.58 17.14 -1.65
N VAL A 100 -0.57 16.56 -1.94
CA VAL A 100 -1.44 16.97 -3.05
C VAL A 100 -2.89 16.90 -2.59
N ASP A 101 -3.74 17.73 -3.19
CA ASP A 101 -5.19 17.58 -3.08
C ASP A 101 -5.74 16.59 -4.12
N ALA A 102 -7.05 16.38 -4.10
CA ALA A 102 -7.72 15.43 -4.99
C ALA A 102 -7.58 15.81 -6.47
N THR A 103 -7.69 17.10 -6.80
CA THR A 103 -7.56 17.59 -8.17
C THR A 103 -6.15 17.36 -8.70
N GLU A 104 -5.14 17.74 -7.93
CA GLU A 104 -3.74 17.53 -8.28
C GLU A 104 -3.38 16.05 -8.38
N ALA A 105 -3.89 15.21 -7.48
CA ALA A 105 -3.66 13.76 -7.52
C ALA A 105 -4.22 13.13 -8.82
N ASN A 106 -5.42 13.51 -9.23
CA ASN A 106 -6.03 13.02 -10.45
C ASN A 106 -5.28 13.53 -11.70
N GLN A 107 -4.91 14.81 -11.73
CA GLN A 107 -4.11 15.38 -12.81
C GLN A 107 -2.75 14.66 -12.96
N LEU A 108 -2.03 14.44 -11.87
CA LEU A 108 -0.77 13.72 -11.87
C LEU A 108 -0.92 12.26 -12.34
N THR A 109 -2.03 11.61 -12.01
CA THR A 109 -2.34 10.25 -12.46
C THR A 109 -2.53 10.22 -13.98
N GLU A 110 -3.28 11.18 -14.53
CA GLU A 110 -3.52 11.30 -15.96
C GLU A 110 -2.23 11.65 -16.73
N GLU A 111 -1.51 12.70 -16.30
CA GLU A 111 -0.27 13.16 -16.95
C GLU A 111 0.81 12.06 -17.05
N ARG A 112 0.83 11.16 -16.07
CA ARG A 112 1.79 10.04 -16.03
C ARG A 112 1.30 8.78 -16.74
N ASN A 113 0.07 8.77 -17.26
CA ASN A 113 -0.61 7.55 -17.72
C ASN A 113 -0.58 6.43 -16.67
N ALA A 114 -0.65 6.79 -15.38
CA ALA A 114 -0.67 5.85 -14.27
C ALA A 114 -2.05 5.18 -14.19
N GLN A 115 -2.06 3.91 -13.77
CA GLN A 115 -3.29 3.11 -13.69
C GLN A 115 -3.41 2.39 -12.34
N PRO A 116 -3.26 3.11 -11.20
CA PRO A 116 -3.64 2.53 -9.92
C PRO A 116 -5.15 2.33 -9.87
N SER A 117 -5.62 1.36 -9.09
CA SER A 117 -7.06 1.21 -8.82
C SER A 117 -7.59 2.42 -8.06
N HIS A 118 -6.80 2.93 -7.12
CA HIS A 118 -7.09 4.16 -6.37
C HIS A 118 -5.82 4.88 -5.95
N VAL A 119 -5.92 6.22 -5.85
CA VAL A 119 -4.96 7.06 -5.12
C VAL A 119 -5.61 7.44 -3.79
N LEU A 120 -4.99 7.05 -2.68
CA LEU A 120 -5.51 7.18 -1.33
C LEU A 120 -4.77 8.25 -0.53
N PHE A 121 -5.48 8.99 0.30
CA PHE A 121 -4.91 10.03 1.15
C PHE A 121 -4.80 9.58 2.61
N ASP A 122 -3.59 9.69 3.16
CA ASP A 122 -3.26 9.44 4.56
C ASP A 122 -2.49 10.65 5.15
N PRO A 123 -3.09 11.88 5.14
CA PRO A 123 -2.39 13.11 5.48
C PRO A 123 -1.90 13.18 6.94
N ASP A 124 -2.51 12.42 7.83
CA ASP A 124 -2.08 12.28 9.23
C ASP A 124 -0.98 11.23 9.43
N GLY A 125 -0.71 10.44 8.39
CA GLY A 125 0.31 9.41 8.37
C GLY A 125 -0.01 8.21 9.27
N HIS A 126 -1.28 8.04 9.63
CA HIS A 126 -1.71 6.95 10.51
C HIS A 126 -1.46 5.58 9.86
N VAL A 127 -1.93 5.41 8.63
CA VAL A 127 -1.77 4.14 7.89
C VAL A 127 -0.31 3.90 7.54
N GLY A 128 0.42 4.93 7.12
CA GLY A 128 1.86 4.83 6.86
C GLY A 128 2.64 4.36 8.08
N LYS A 129 2.35 4.88 9.26
CA LYS A 129 2.98 4.44 10.52
C LYS A 129 2.58 3.01 10.89
N LEU A 130 1.32 2.63 10.68
CA LEU A 130 0.79 1.29 10.92
C LEU A 130 1.53 0.23 10.09
N TYR A 131 1.82 0.54 8.83
CA TYR A 131 2.63 -0.29 7.93
C TYR A 131 4.14 -0.11 8.10
N SER A 132 4.60 0.76 9.02
CA SER A 132 6.01 1.13 9.17
C SER A 132 6.64 1.59 7.84
N ALA A 133 5.87 2.27 7.01
CA ALA A 133 6.33 2.82 5.74
C ALA A 133 7.34 3.94 5.99
N LYS A 134 8.50 3.90 5.30
CA LYS A 134 9.64 4.78 5.58
C LYS A 134 10.00 5.66 4.40
N THR A 135 9.87 5.14 3.19
CA THR A 135 10.36 5.78 1.97
C THR A 135 9.28 5.84 0.90
N THR A 136 9.56 6.59 -0.14
CA THR A 136 8.81 6.55 -1.41
C THR A 136 9.79 6.27 -2.55
N PRO A 137 9.57 5.20 -3.37
CA PRO A 137 8.50 4.21 -3.20
C PRO A 137 8.77 3.25 -2.01
N HIS A 138 7.70 2.72 -1.40
CA HIS A 138 7.74 1.58 -0.49
C HIS A 138 6.57 0.66 -0.86
N MET A 139 6.86 -0.60 -1.14
CA MET A 139 5.93 -1.53 -1.75
C MET A 139 5.52 -2.62 -0.77
N TYR A 140 4.26 -3.02 -0.85
CA TYR A 140 3.70 -4.14 -0.08
C TYR A 140 2.82 -4.98 -0.99
N ILE A 141 2.80 -6.30 -0.76
CA ILE A 141 1.90 -7.22 -1.46
C ILE A 141 1.12 -8.01 -0.43
N ILE A 142 -0.20 -8.02 -0.58
CA ILE A 142 -1.16 -8.72 0.27
C ILE A 142 -1.84 -9.78 -0.60
N ASP A 143 -2.00 -10.99 -0.07
CA ASP A 143 -2.66 -12.07 -0.78
C ASP A 143 -4.22 -12.02 -0.64
N PRO A 144 -4.97 -12.85 -1.38
CA PRO A 144 -6.43 -12.88 -1.30
C PRO A 144 -7.01 -13.21 0.09
N GLN A 145 -6.22 -13.77 0.99
CA GLN A 145 -6.60 -14.05 2.36
C GLN A 145 -6.32 -12.87 3.31
N GLY A 146 -5.91 -11.73 2.76
CA GLY A 146 -5.55 -10.55 3.53
C GLY A 146 -4.22 -10.66 4.27
N VAL A 147 -3.36 -11.62 3.90
CA VAL A 147 -2.07 -11.85 4.54
C VAL A 147 -0.97 -11.06 3.83
N LEU A 148 -0.15 -10.34 4.58
CA LEU A 148 0.99 -9.59 4.06
C LEU A 148 2.11 -10.54 3.62
N LYS A 149 2.40 -10.57 2.33
CA LYS A 149 3.39 -11.48 1.71
C LYS A 149 4.71 -10.81 1.38
N TYR A 150 4.72 -9.50 1.16
CA TYR A 150 5.91 -8.73 0.82
C TYR A 150 5.87 -7.34 1.44
N ALA A 151 7.04 -6.85 1.88
CA ALA A 151 7.27 -5.46 2.24
C ALA A 151 8.71 -5.06 1.87
N GLY A 152 8.88 -3.94 1.15
CA GLY A 152 10.23 -3.48 0.80
C GLY A 152 10.35 -2.57 -0.40
N GLY A 153 11.51 -2.59 -1.04
CA GLY A 153 11.79 -1.82 -2.24
C GLY A 153 11.06 -2.35 -3.47
N ILE A 154 10.94 -1.52 -4.49
CA ILE A 154 10.35 -1.95 -5.78
C ILE A 154 11.34 -2.86 -6.53
N ASP A 155 12.64 -2.57 -6.43
CA ASP A 155 13.70 -3.30 -7.13
C ASP A 155 14.99 -3.41 -6.31
N SER A 156 16.00 -4.12 -6.86
CA SER A 156 17.26 -4.42 -6.20
C SER A 156 18.33 -3.32 -6.30
N ILE A 157 18.10 -2.25 -7.10
CA ILE A 157 19.13 -1.21 -7.32
C ILE A 157 18.66 0.13 -6.74
N LYS A 158 19.25 0.48 -5.61
CA LYS A 158 19.01 1.73 -4.88
C LYS A 158 19.61 2.93 -5.63
N SER A 159 18.97 3.36 -6.71
CA SER A 159 19.36 4.54 -7.48
C SER A 159 18.15 5.30 -8.01
N ALA A 160 18.33 6.58 -8.34
CA ALA A 160 17.33 7.39 -9.02
C ALA A 160 17.53 7.42 -10.55
N ASN A 161 18.47 6.64 -11.08
CA ASN A 161 18.78 6.60 -12.51
C ASN A 161 17.87 5.58 -13.24
N PRO A 162 17.05 6.02 -14.22
CA PRO A 162 16.20 5.12 -15.01
C PRO A 162 16.96 4.03 -15.78
N ALA A 163 18.22 4.27 -16.15
CA ALA A 163 19.07 3.30 -16.86
C ALA A 163 19.41 2.04 -16.03
N ASP A 164 19.12 2.05 -14.74
CA ASP A 164 19.33 0.91 -13.87
C ASP A 164 18.11 -0.04 -13.80
N ILE A 165 16.94 0.40 -14.27
CA ILE A 165 15.73 -0.42 -14.27
C ILE A 165 15.91 -1.76 -14.99
N PRO A 166 16.44 -1.82 -16.23
CA PRO A 166 16.60 -3.10 -16.93
C PRO A 166 17.67 -4.01 -16.33
N LYS A 167 18.52 -3.50 -15.43
CA LYS A 167 19.57 -4.26 -14.72
C LYS A 167 19.07 -4.79 -13.38
N ALA A 168 17.98 -4.22 -12.85
CA ALA A 168 17.47 -4.52 -11.52
C ALA A 168 16.55 -5.75 -11.53
N GLN A 169 16.57 -6.51 -10.44
CA GLN A 169 15.51 -7.46 -10.14
C GLN A 169 14.32 -6.68 -9.60
N ASN A 170 13.19 -6.71 -10.30
CA ASN A 170 11.96 -6.09 -9.83
C ASN A 170 11.26 -7.02 -8.83
N TYR A 171 11.32 -6.69 -7.56
CA TYR A 171 10.78 -7.54 -6.49
C TYR A 171 9.26 -7.62 -6.51
N VAL A 172 8.57 -6.56 -6.94
CA VAL A 172 7.12 -6.55 -7.05
C VAL A 172 6.67 -7.45 -8.20
N ASP A 173 7.33 -7.37 -9.36
CA ASP A 173 7.05 -8.23 -10.50
C ASP A 173 7.28 -9.71 -10.17
N ILE A 174 8.43 -10.03 -9.58
CA ILE A 174 8.79 -11.39 -9.17
C ILE A 174 7.80 -11.91 -8.14
N GLY A 175 7.49 -11.10 -7.11
CA GLY A 175 6.61 -11.50 -6.01
C GLY A 175 5.17 -11.77 -6.48
N LEU A 176 4.60 -10.89 -7.30
CA LEU A 176 3.25 -11.07 -7.83
C LEU A 176 3.16 -12.26 -8.79
N ASN A 177 4.15 -12.44 -9.69
CA ASN A 177 4.16 -13.62 -10.56
C ASN A 177 4.22 -14.93 -9.77
N ALA A 178 5.02 -14.99 -8.69
CA ALA A 178 5.08 -16.15 -7.81
C ALA A 178 3.71 -16.43 -7.17
N LEU A 179 3.08 -15.44 -6.54
CA LEU A 179 1.78 -15.60 -5.87
C LEU A 179 0.67 -15.99 -6.84
N LEU A 180 0.59 -15.36 -8.01
CA LEU A 180 -0.39 -15.67 -9.04
C LEU A 180 -0.21 -17.08 -9.64
N SER A 181 1.01 -17.64 -9.54
CA SER A 181 1.30 -19.02 -9.92
C SER A 181 1.17 -20.02 -8.77
N GLY A 182 0.64 -19.60 -7.60
CA GLY A 182 0.48 -20.44 -6.42
C GLY A 182 1.79 -20.74 -5.67
N GLN A 183 2.85 -19.97 -5.96
CA GLN A 183 4.15 -20.13 -5.33
C GLN A 183 4.37 -19.10 -4.22
N SER A 184 5.28 -19.39 -3.29
CA SER A 184 5.70 -18.42 -2.27
C SER A 184 6.70 -17.40 -2.82
N ILE A 185 6.72 -16.21 -2.23
CA ILE A 185 7.76 -15.20 -2.49
C ILE A 185 9.03 -15.60 -1.74
N ASP A 186 10.16 -15.73 -2.43
CA ASP A 186 11.44 -16.07 -1.79
C ASP A 186 11.94 -14.94 -0.90
N LYS A 187 12.01 -13.73 -1.43
CA LYS A 187 12.45 -12.52 -0.71
C LYS A 187 11.25 -11.71 -0.24
N LYS A 188 10.64 -12.11 0.87
CA LYS A 188 9.44 -11.47 1.42
C LYS A 188 9.69 -10.10 2.06
N LEU A 189 10.92 -9.82 2.46
CA LEU A 189 11.32 -8.55 3.07
C LEU A 189 12.62 -8.08 2.43
N THR A 190 12.61 -6.85 1.89
CA THR A 190 13.79 -6.22 1.32
C THR A 190 13.95 -4.79 1.85
N PRO A 191 15.17 -4.24 1.90
CA PRO A 191 15.34 -2.85 2.31
C PRO A 191 14.63 -1.90 1.33
N PRO A 192 13.67 -1.09 1.78
CA PRO A 192 13.11 -0.03 0.95
C PRO A 192 14.13 1.08 0.74
N TYR A 193 14.03 1.79 -0.38
CA TYR A 193 14.90 2.92 -0.68
C TYR A 193 14.09 4.06 -1.30
N GLY A 194 14.56 5.28 -1.13
CA GLY A 194 13.89 6.46 -1.65
C GLY A 194 13.93 7.64 -0.68
N CYS A 195 13.13 8.65 -0.96
CA CYS A 195 12.95 9.79 -0.08
C CYS A 195 12.15 9.37 1.16
N SER A 196 12.49 9.91 2.32
CA SER A 196 11.66 9.71 3.53
C SER A 196 10.24 10.25 3.31
N ILE A 197 9.23 9.52 3.79
CA ILE A 197 7.85 10.00 3.82
C ILE A 197 7.79 11.26 4.70
N LYS A 198 7.02 12.25 4.26
CA LYS A 198 6.91 13.56 4.92
C LYS A 198 5.72 13.56 5.89
N TYR A 199 5.81 12.72 6.89
CA TYR A 199 4.79 12.64 7.94
C TYR A 199 4.59 13.96 8.69
N LYS A 200 3.41 14.11 9.28
CA LYS A 200 3.14 15.17 10.26
C LYS A 200 4.07 14.98 11.47
N SER A 201 4.75 16.07 11.83
CA SER A 201 5.61 16.16 13.03
C SER A 201 4.77 16.11 14.29
#